data_8c525628a8f875bb61b8b35353a8d7b1
#
_entry.id   8c525628a8f875bb61b8b35353a8d7b1
#
_cell.length_a   1.000
_cell.length_b   1.000
_cell.length_c   1.000
_cell.angle_alpha   90.00
_cell.angle_beta   90.00
_cell.angle_gamma   90.00
#
_symmetry.space_group_name_H-M   'P 1'
#
loop_
_entity.id
_entity.type
_entity.pdbx_description
1 polymer ?
#
loop_
_entity_poly.entity_id
_entity_poly.type
_entity_poly.pdbx_seq_one_letter_code
_entity_poly.pdbx_strand_id
1 'polypeptide(L)'
;WQENLQQRLLVEVPTDEQGSPLQYGDYVISGVPGSGARISVTFETPVPRSFAHVLPTRNPIDYIDVPDLGSIQVSIIASGNPTIFVEADAFGLSGNETPTELNQKPQTLALIEKARASAAMHAGLISSLSEATLRLATPKIAIVKKPISYTSTSGQLLNQKAMNICTRFFSMGKAHHAIPATGAIALATGTCLAGTIPNLLASKSTDENITIAHAAGLMELSISVSDELKVFDAKIHRTARTLMRGEVLARLKITSG
;
A
#
# COMPACT_ATOMS: atom_id res chain seq x y z
N TRP A 1 -16.30 -0.85 12.58
CA TRP A 1 -16.36 0.52 12.08
C TRP A 1 -14.99 1.20 12.25
N GLN A 2 -14.46 1.75 11.17
CA GLN A 2 -13.23 2.52 11.18
C GLN A 2 -13.58 4.01 11.28
N GLU A 3 -13.45 4.58 12.46
CA GLU A 3 -13.98 5.91 12.80
C GLU A 3 -13.26 7.05 12.07
N ASN A 4 -11.93 7.00 11.97
CA ASN A 4 -11.16 8.07 11.32
C ASN A 4 -11.48 8.25 9.83
N LEU A 5 -11.75 7.14 9.13
CA LEU A 5 -12.08 7.16 7.70
C LEU A 5 -13.58 7.06 7.44
N GLN A 6 -14.41 6.89 8.50
CA GLN A 6 -15.85 6.68 8.42
C GLN A 6 -16.22 5.56 7.44
N GLN A 7 -15.55 4.40 7.57
CA GLN A 7 -15.68 3.25 6.68
C GLN A 7 -16.03 1.98 7.45
N ARG A 8 -16.75 1.06 6.78
CA ARG A 8 -16.95 -0.29 7.29
C ARG A 8 -15.81 -1.20 6.89
N LEU A 9 -15.38 -2.02 7.84
CA LEU A 9 -14.51 -3.16 7.60
C LEU A 9 -15.30 -4.42 7.95
N LEU A 10 -15.40 -5.33 6.99
CA LEU A 10 -15.92 -6.67 7.25
C LEU A 10 -14.73 -7.58 7.51
N VAL A 11 -14.72 -8.23 8.67
CA VAL A 11 -13.65 -9.15 9.07
C VAL A 11 -14.25 -10.54 9.24
N GLU A 12 -13.78 -11.49 8.43
CA GLU A 12 -14.16 -12.90 8.47
C GLU A 12 -13.04 -13.66 9.18
N VAL A 13 -13.36 -14.14 10.40
CA VAL A 13 -12.41 -14.88 11.25
C VAL A 13 -12.85 -16.34 11.30
N PRO A 14 -12.04 -17.31 10.88
CA PRO A 14 -12.38 -18.72 11.04
C PRO A 14 -12.42 -19.11 12.52
N THR A 15 -13.43 -19.89 12.92
CA THR A 15 -13.65 -20.34 14.29
C THR A 15 -13.70 -21.85 14.37
N ASP A 16 -13.45 -22.39 15.55
CA ASP A 16 -13.74 -23.79 15.89
C ASP A 16 -15.25 -24.00 16.13
N GLU A 17 -15.63 -25.23 16.46
CA GLU A 17 -17.04 -25.61 16.75
C GLU A 17 -17.62 -24.89 17.98
N GLN A 18 -16.78 -24.39 18.87
CA GLN A 18 -17.16 -23.64 20.06
C GLN A 18 -17.21 -22.12 19.79
N GLY A 19 -16.92 -21.67 18.56
CA GLY A 19 -16.90 -20.26 18.17
C GLY A 19 -15.62 -19.52 18.55
N SER A 20 -14.58 -20.19 19.02
CA SER A 20 -13.28 -19.57 19.32
C SER A 20 -12.46 -19.35 18.06
N PRO A 21 -11.77 -18.20 17.89
CA PRO A 21 -10.95 -17.93 16.72
C PRO A 21 -9.82 -18.95 16.53
N LEU A 22 -9.72 -19.51 15.33
CA LEU A 22 -8.58 -20.36 14.96
C LEU A 22 -7.32 -19.53 14.83
N GLN A 23 -6.24 -19.98 15.49
CA GLN A 23 -4.90 -19.34 15.38
C GLN A 23 -3.99 -20.07 14.40
N TYR A 24 -4.20 -21.38 14.20
CA TYR A 24 -3.39 -22.25 13.36
C TYR A 24 -4.05 -22.48 12.01
N GLY A 25 -3.25 -22.58 10.96
CA GLY A 25 -3.69 -22.83 9.60
C GLY A 25 -2.49 -22.83 8.65
N ASP A 26 -2.75 -22.93 7.38
CA ASP A 26 -1.76 -23.06 6.31
C ASP A 26 -1.49 -21.77 5.54
N TYR A 27 -2.23 -20.68 5.86
CA TYR A 27 -2.08 -19.43 5.15
C TYR A 27 -0.77 -18.72 5.51
N VAL A 28 0.03 -18.42 4.48
CA VAL A 28 1.34 -17.76 4.60
C VAL A 28 1.25 -16.33 4.07
N ILE A 29 1.81 -15.39 4.82
CA ILE A 29 1.98 -14.00 4.39
C ILE A 29 3.47 -13.75 4.14
N SER A 30 3.82 -13.31 2.93
CA SER A 30 5.20 -12.99 2.57
C SER A 30 5.79 -11.93 3.49
N GLY A 31 6.93 -12.25 4.10
CA GLY A 31 7.61 -11.38 5.10
C GLY A 31 7.12 -11.56 6.54
N VAL A 32 6.18 -12.47 6.79
CA VAL A 32 5.72 -12.86 8.15
C VAL A 32 6.14 -14.31 8.42
N PRO A 33 6.90 -14.60 9.49
CA PRO A 33 7.32 -15.95 9.81
C PRO A 33 6.15 -16.88 10.17
N GLY A 34 6.16 -18.10 9.62
CA GLY A 34 5.16 -19.13 9.88
C GLY A 34 3.88 -18.98 9.07
N SER A 35 2.87 -19.77 9.45
CA SER A 35 1.53 -19.77 8.86
C SER A 35 0.47 -19.62 9.95
N GLY A 36 -0.76 -19.34 9.55
CA GLY A 36 -1.90 -19.21 10.47
C GLY A 36 -3.24 -19.39 9.78
N ALA A 37 -4.32 -19.33 10.54
CA ALA A 37 -5.65 -19.31 9.98
C ALA A 37 -5.87 -18.04 9.16
N ARG A 38 -6.47 -18.17 7.97
CA ARG A 38 -6.70 -17.06 7.05
C ARG A 38 -7.85 -16.18 7.51
N ILE A 39 -7.55 -14.98 7.92
CA ILE A 39 -8.52 -13.93 8.25
C ILE A 39 -8.70 -13.06 7.01
N SER A 40 -9.94 -12.91 6.53
CA SER A 40 -10.24 -12.01 5.42
C SER A 40 -10.71 -10.66 5.95
N VAL A 41 -10.17 -9.57 5.39
CA VAL A 41 -10.56 -8.21 5.74
C VAL A 41 -10.99 -7.50 4.47
N THR A 42 -12.27 -7.16 4.39
CA THR A 42 -12.87 -6.41 3.29
C THR A 42 -13.07 -4.96 3.70
N PHE A 43 -12.50 -4.05 2.94
CA PHE A 43 -12.71 -2.62 3.04
C PHE A 43 -13.87 -2.27 2.12
N GLU A 44 -15.04 -1.98 2.68
CA GLU A 44 -16.19 -1.50 1.91
C GLU A 44 -15.95 -0.03 1.55
N THR A 45 -16.04 0.30 0.27
CA THR A 45 -15.78 1.65 -0.24
C THR A 45 -14.45 2.24 0.25
N PRO A 46 -13.30 1.69 -0.18
CA PRO A 46 -11.98 2.05 0.37
C PRO A 46 -11.52 3.49 0.04
N VAL A 47 -12.29 4.24 -0.76
CA VAL A 47 -12.05 5.67 -1.01
C VAL A 47 -12.46 6.45 0.24
N PRO A 48 -11.54 7.16 0.91
CA PRO A 48 -11.88 7.94 2.10
C PRO A 48 -12.90 9.03 1.79
N ARG A 49 -13.88 9.25 2.66
CA ARG A 49 -14.94 10.25 2.48
C ARG A 49 -14.44 11.69 2.31
N SER A 50 -13.21 11.96 2.74
CA SER A 50 -12.56 13.26 2.51
C SER A 50 -12.22 13.52 1.04
N PHE A 51 -12.31 12.50 0.19
CA PHE A 51 -12.08 12.61 -1.25
C PHE A 51 -13.37 12.45 -2.03
N ALA A 52 -13.67 13.44 -2.86
CA ALA A 52 -14.83 13.37 -3.77
C ALA A 52 -14.63 12.36 -4.90
N HIS A 53 -13.37 11.95 -5.15
CA HIS A 53 -13.01 11.07 -6.26
C HIS A 53 -11.79 10.21 -5.90
N VAL A 54 -11.71 9.00 -6.46
CA VAL A 54 -10.57 8.10 -6.28
C VAL A 54 -9.26 8.67 -6.85
N LEU A 55 -9.36 9.52 -7.86
CA LEU A 55 -8.27 10.35 -8.39
C LEU A 55 -8.47 11.79 -7.86
N PRO A 56 -7.73 12.25 -6.86
CA PRO A 56 -7.91 13.58 -6.27
C PRO A 56 -7.79 14.73 -7.27
N THR A 57 -6.88 14.61 -8.23
CA THR A 57 -6.67 15.57 -9.32
C THR A 57 -7.61 15.36 -10.52
N ARG A 58 -8.38 14.27 -10.52
CA ARG A 58 -9.19 13.75 -11.63
C ARG A 58 -8.41 13.30 -12.86
N ASN A 59 -7.10 13.40 -12.83
CA ASN A 59 -6.22 12.95 -13.90
C ASN A 59 -5.69 11.55 -13.57
N PRO A 60 -5.60 10.62 -14.53
CA PRO A 60 -4.93 9.34 -14.35
C PRO A 60 -3.41 9.52 -14.21
N ILE A 61 -2.83 10.53 -14.85
CA ILE A 61 -1.43 10.93 -14.74
C ILE A 61 -1.36 12.44 -14.61
N ASP A 62 -0.57 12.90 -13.65
CA ASP A 62 -0.16 14.28 -13.48
C ASP A 62 1.34 14.42 -13.78
N TYR A 63 1.74 15.61 -14.24
CA TYR A 63 3.14 16.00 -14.38
C TYR A 63 3.48 16.95 -13.23
N ILE A 64 4.51 16.60 -12.46
CA ILE A 64 4.95 17.42 -11.33
C ILE A 64 6.43 17.77 -11.45
N ASP A 65 6.76 19.01 -11.11
CA ASP A 65 8.15 19.43 -11.02
C ASP A 65 8.70 19.12 -9.63
N VAL A 66 9.78 18.36 -9.62
CA VAL A 66 10.47 17.92 -8.41
C VAL A 66 11.84 18.59 -8.33
N PRO A 67 12.15 19.32 -7.25
CA PRO A 67 13.47 19.93 -7.08
C PRO A 67 14.60 18.92 -7.22
N ASP A 68 15.61 19.26 -8.02
CA ASP A 68 16.80 18.46 -8.35
C ASP A 68 16.54 17.20 -9.20
N LEU A 69 15.28 16.95 -9.61
CA LEU A 69 14.93 15.82 -10.47
C LEU A 69 14.31 16.25 -11.80
N GLY A 70 13.63 17.40 -11.82
CA GLY A 70 12.86 17.87 -12.97
C GLY A 70 11.42 17.35 -12.97
N SER A 71 10.80 17.39 -14.16
CA SER A 71 9.40 17.01 -14.32
C SER A 71 9.26 15.49 -14.41
N ILE A 72 8.37 14.91 -13.60
CA ILE A 72 8.06 13.47 -13.60
C ILE A 72 6.56 13.23 -13.72
N GLN A 73 6.21 12.05 -14.20
CA GLN A 73 4.84 11.56 -14.23
C GLN A 73 4.49 10.88 -12.89
N VAL A 74 3.29 11.16 -12.37
CA VAL A 74 2.76 10.50 -11.17
C VAL A 74 1.28 10.13 -11.37
N SER A 75 0.84 9.09 -10.70
CA SER A 75 -0.59 8.80 -10.48
C SER A 75 -0.90 8.93 -8.99
N ILE A 76 -1.90 9.74 -8.64
CA ILE A 76 -2.29 9.96 -7.24
C ILE A 76 -3.62 9.29 -7.00
N ILE A 77 -3.66 8.30 -6.10
CA ILE A 77 -4.82 7.44 -5.89
C ILE A 77 -5.25 7.49 -4.42
N ALA A 78 -6.48 7.91 -4.18
CA ALA A 78 -7.09 7.97 -2.85
C ALA A 78 -7.95 6.73 -2.60
N SER A 79 -7.31 5.61 -2.28
CA SER A 79 -7.96 4.35 -1.91
C SER A 79 -7.18 3.72 -0.76
N GLY A 80 -7.85 3.34 0.32
CA GLY A 80 -7.21 2.89 1.55
C GLY A 80 -6.42 4.02 2.24
N ASN A 81 -5.21 4.31 1.79
CA ASN A 81 -4.42 5.50 2.16
C ASN A 81 -3.97 6.18 0.86
N PRO A 82 -4.16 7.49 0.71
CA PRO A 82 -3.68 8.23 -0.46
C PRO A 82 -2.23 7.88 -0.77
N THR A 83 -1.99 7.45 -2.01
CA THR A 83 -0.67 6.98 -2.44
C THR A 83 -0.33 7.58 -3.80
N ILE A 84 0.92 7.99 -3.93
CA ILE A 84 1.53 8.50 -5.15
C ILE A 84 2.31 7.37 -5.79
N PHE A 85 2.05 7.07 -7.06
CA PHE A 85 2.74 6.04 -7.83
C PHE A 85 3.60 6.69 -8.90
N VAL A 86 4.86 6.27 -8.95
CA VAL A 86 5.87 6.75 -9.90
C VAL A 86 6.55 5.54 -10.52
N GLU A 87 6.85 5.56 -11.80
CA GLU A 87 7.65 4.49 -12.41
C GLU A 87 9.09 4.51 -11.83
N ALA A 88 9.65 3.32 -11.55
CA ALA A 88 10.97 3.17 -10.93
C ALA A 88 12.08 3.90 -11.70
N ASP A 89 11.98 3.92 -13.04
CA ASP A 89 12.95 4.53 -13.94
C ASP A 89 13.10 6.05 -13.72
N ALA A 90 12.07 6.73 -13.21
CA ALA A 90 12.14 8.16 -12.87
C ALA A 90 13.21 8.48 -11.81
N PHE A 91 13.56 7.51 -10.98
CA PHE A 91 14.61 7.63 -9.96
C PHE A 91 15.88 6.84 -10.30
N GLY A 92 16.01 6.33 -11.54
CA GLY A 92 17.12 5.46 -11.95
C GLY A 92 17.15 4.13 -11.20
N LEU A 93 15.98 3.61 -10.80
CA LEU A 93 15.82 2.36 -10.07
C LEU A 93 15.29 1.26 -10.98
N SER A 94 15.71 0.01 -10.69
CA SER A 94 15.28 -1.17 -11.43
C SER A 94 13.89 -1.68 -11.00
N GLY A 95 13.43 -1.29 -9.77
CA GLY A 95 12.15 -1.72 -9.19
C GLY A 95 12.21 -3.06 -8.46
N ASN A 96 13.38 -3.71 -8.40
CA ASN A 96 13.62 -4.97 -7.67
C ASN A 96 14.61 -4.83 -6.51
N GLU A 97 15.08 -3.62 -6.23
CA GLU A 97 15.99 -3.37 -5.11
C GLU A 97 15.38 -3.83 -3.79
N THR A 98 16.23 -4.31 -2.90
CA THR A 98 15.86 -4.60 -1.51
C THR A 98 15.71 -3.32 -0.70
N PRO A 99 14.94 -3.32 0.41
CA PRO A 99 14.88 -2.18 1.33
C PRO A 99 16.25 -1.77 1.88
N THR A 100 17.15 -2.72 2.09
CA THR A 100 18.52 -2.46 2.55
C THR A 100 19.29 -1.64 1.51
N GLU A 101 19.28 -2.08 0.25
CA GLU A 101 19.94 -1.35 -0.85
C GLU A 101 19.36 0.05 -1.04
N LEU A 102 18.02 0.20 -0.98
CA LEU A 102 17.36 1.50 -1.10
C LEU A 102 17.73 2.42 0.05
N ASN A 103 17.74 1.90 1.28
CA ASN A 103 18.07 2.69 2.46
C ASN A 103 19.55 3.10 2.55
N GLN A 104 20.42 2.49 1.75
CA GLN A 104 21.82 2.90 1.57
C GLN A 104 22.01 3.98 0.50
N LYS A 105 20.92 4.44 -0.16
CA LYS A 105 20.94 5.48 -1.19
C LYS A 105 20.29 6.79 -0.68
N PRO A 106 20.91 7.55 0.21
CA PRO A 106 20.27 8.72 0.85
C PRO A 106 19.86 9.80 -0.14
N GLN A 107 20.60 9.98 -1.24
CA GLN A 107 20.26 10.93 -2.29
C GLN A 107 18.98 10.53 -3.02
N THR A 108 18.83 9.25 -3.37
CA THR A 108 17.59 8.71 -3.99
C THR A 108 16.40 8.82 -3.04
N LEU A 109 16.57 8.51 -1.75
CA LEU A 109 15.52 8.67 -0.75
C LEU A 109 15.08 10.13 -0.61
N ALA A 110 16.03 11.08 -0.66
CA ALA A 110 15.74 12.52 -0.63
C ALA A 110 14.93 12.96 -1.86
N LEU A 111 15.25 12.46 -3.06
CA LEU A 111 14.49 12.74 -4.28
C LEU A 111 13.07 12.16 -4.22
N ILE A 112 12.92 10.93 -3.71
CA ILE A 112 11.61 10.29 -3.52
C ILE A 112 10.75 11.11 -2.54
N GLU A 113 11.33 11.60 -1.45
CA GLU A 113 10.62 12.44 -0.48
C GLU A 113 10.22 13.80 -1.07
N LYS A 114 11.09 14.42 -1.87
CA LYS A 114 10.75 15.65 -2.62
C LYS A 114 9.60 15.39 -3.60
N ALA A 115 9.62 14.28 -4.33
CA ALA A 115 8.54 13.89 -5.22
C ALA A 115 7.23 13.68 -4.46
N ARG A 116 7.28 13.01 -3.28
CA ARG A 116 6.12 12.84 -2.40
C ARG A 116 5.52 14.18 -1.97
N ALA A 117 6.36 15.10 -1.53
CA ALA A 117 5.92 16.41 -1.06
C ALA A 117 5.35 17.28 -2.20
N SER A 118 6.02 17.32 -3.36
CA SER A 118 5.55 18.05 -4.54
C SER A 118 4.21 17.51 -5.05
N ALA A 119 4.05 16.19 -5.13
CA ALA A 119 2.80 15.57 -5.55
C ALA A 119 1.67 15.79 -4.53
N ALA A 120 1.98 15.74 -3.23
CA ALA A 120 1.01 16.02 -2.18
C ALA A 120 0.50 17.46 -2.24
N MET A 121 1.38 18.42 -2.52
CA MET A 121 1.02 19.83 -2.70
C MET A 121 0.20 20.03 -3.98
N HIS A 122 0.61 19.42 -5.10
CA HIS A 122 -0.13 19.45 -6.36
C HIS A 122 -1.57 18.93 -6.21
N ALA A 123 -1.75 17.86 -5.44
CA ALA A 123 -3.08 17.28 -5.17
C ALA A 123 -3.89 18.01 -4.08
N GLY A 124 -3.37 19.10 -3.50
CA GLY A 124 -4.03 19.84 -2.43
C GLY A 124 -4.13 19.06 -1.10
N LEU A 125 -3.29 18.04 -0.91
CA LEU A 125 -3.25 17.23 0.32
C LEU A 125 -2.51 17.92 1.45
N ILE A 126 -1.63 18.85 1.10
CA ILE A 126 -0.88 19.75 1.99
C ILE A 126 -0.87 21.15 1.40
N SER A 127 -0.75 22.16 2.27
CA SER A 127 -0.75 23.57 1.89
C SER A 127 0.66 24.13 1.67
N SER A 128 1.69 23.44 2.16
CA SER A 128 3.09 23.85 2.03
C SER A 128 4.04 22.64 2.10
N LEU A 129 5.24 22.78 1.55
CA LEU A 129 6.28 21.74 1.64
C LEU A 129 6.73 21.50 3.09
N SER A 130 6.67 22.49 3.97
CA SER A 130 6.96 22.33 5.39
C SER A 130 5.95 21.44 6.10
N GLU A 131 4.68 21.43 5.68
CA GLU A 131 3.67 20.51 6.19
C GLU A 131 3.98 19.06 5.85
N ALA A 132 4.64 18.79 4.71
CA ALA A 132 5.04 17.45 4.32
C ALA A 132 5.94 16.77 5.36
N THR A 133 6.82 17.53 6.03
CA THR A 133 7.72 17.01 7.07
C THR A 133 6.99 16.60 8.35
N LEU A 134 5.82 17.16 8.60
CA LEU A 134 4.96 16.83 9.75
C LEU A 134 4.02 15.66 9.45
N ARG A 135 3.79 15.35 8.16
CA ARG A 135 2.85 14.32 7.70
C ARG A 135 3.56 13.23 6.90
N LEU A 136 4.61 12.63 7.46
CA LEU A 136 5.46 11.64 6.80
C LEU A 136 4.74 10.32 6.43
N ALA A 137 3.61 10.04 7.06
CA ALA A 137 2.86 8.80 6.83
C ALA A 137 1.80 8.90 5.73
N THR A 138 1.42 10.15 5.33
CA THR A 138 0.32 10.40 4.37
C THR A 138 0.54 11.71 3.60
N PRO A 139 0.46 11.69 2.24
CA PRO A 139 0.31 10.51 1.40
C PRO A 139 1.54 9.62 1.43
N LYS A 140 1.38 8.35 1.08
CA LYS A 140 2.53 7.46 0.79
C LYS A 140 3.04 7.71 -0.62
N ILE A 141 4.28 7.28 -0.88
CA ILE A 141 4.82 7.19 -2.22
C ILE A 141 5.33 5.77 -2.48
N ALA A 142 5.14 5.28 -3.69
CA ALA A 142 5.62 3.99 -4.13
C ALA A 142 6.18 4.08 -5.54
N ILE A 143 7.30 3.43 -5.77
CA ILE A 143 7.74 3.13 -7.12
C ILE A 143 7.08 1.86 -7.61
N VAL A 144 6.73 1.84 -8.89
CA VAL A 144 6.12 0.70 -9.58
C VAL A 144 6.90 0.34 -10.83
N LYS A 145 6.84 -0.94 -11.21
CA LYS A 145 7.50 -1.48 -12.40
C LYS A 145 6.66 -2.60 -12.99
N LYS A 146 6.81 -2.84 -14.30
CA LYS A 146 6.28 -4.04 -14.95
C LYS A 146 6.77 -5.29 -14.23
N PRO A 147 6.03 -6.42 -14.33
CA PRO A 147 6.48 -7.70 -13.77
C PRO A 147 7.91 -8.05 -14.20
N ILE A 148 8.76 -8.29 -13.22
CA ILE A 148 10.16 -8.75 -13.42
C ILE A 148 10.45 -9.89 -12.45
N SER A 149 11.27 -10.86 -12.88
CA SER A 149 11.73 -11.93 -11.98
C SER A 149 12.84 -11.42 -11.07
N TYR A 150 12.77 -11.71 -9.78
CA TYR A 150 13.79 -11.33 -8.79
C TYR A 150 13.77 -12.25 -7.58
N THR A 151 14.82 -12.19 -6.76
CA THR A 151 14.87 -12.91 -5.48
C THR A 151 14.38 -11.99 -4.36
N SER A 152 13.37 -12.46 -3.61
CA SER A 152 12.83 -11.72 -2.46
C SER A 152 13.81 -11.66 -1.30
N THR A 153 13.55 -10.81 -0.30
CA THR A 153 14.38 -10.74 0.93
C THR A 153 14.34 -12.03 1.76
N SER A 154 13.37 -12.92 1.51
CA SER A 154 13.31 -14.26 2.11
C SER A 154 14.12 -15.32 1.34
N GLY A 155 14.78 -14.95 0.23
CA GLY A 155 15.55 -15.86 -0.62
C GLY A 155 14.71 -16.62 -1.65
N GLN A 156 13.41 -16.37 -1.76
CA GLN A 156 12.54 -17.01 -2.73
C GLN A 156 12.69 -16.35 -4.11
N LEU A 157 12.95 -17.14 -5.14
CA LEU A 157 12.90 -16.67 -6.53
C LEU A 157 11.44 -16.47 -6.96
N LEU A 158 11.09 -15.25 -7.30
CA LEU A 158 9.77 -14.87 -7.80
C LEU A 158 9.81 -14.75 -9.32
N ASN A 159 8.91 -15.47 -9.98
CA ASN A 159 8.80 -15.44 -11.44
C ASN A 159 7.85 -14.29 -11.85
N GLN A 160 8.24 -13.52 -12.86
CA GLN A 160 7.42 -12.42 -13.39
C GLN A 160 6.01 -12.86 -13.82
N LYS A 161 5.79 -14.13 -14.20
CA LYS A 161 4.48 -14.66 -14.57
C LYS A 161 3.54 -14.88 -13.37
N ALA A 162 4.07 -14.85 -12.15
CA ALA A 162 3.31 -15.05 -10.91
C ALA A 162 2.82 -13.73 -10.30
N MET A 163 2.97 -12.61 -10.99
CA MET A 163 2.63 -11.29 -10.47
C MET A 163 2.03 -10.40 -11.57
N ASN A 164 1.21 -9.43 -11.15
CA ASN A 164 0.66 -8.43 -12.07
C ASN A 164 1.52 -7.17 -12.11
N ILE A 165 2.16 -6.79 -11.00
CA ILE A 165 2.97 -5.57 -10.89
C ILE A 165 4.01 -5.71 -9.78
N CYS A 166 5.16 -5.05 -9.97
CA CYS A 166 6.19 -4.92 -8.93
C CYS A 166 6.11 -3.55 -8.26
N THR A 167 6.43 -3.48 -6.96
CA THR A 167 6.44 -2.21 -6.22
C THR A 167 7.45 -2.19 -5.08
N ARG A 168 7.91 -0.98 -4.73
CA ARG A 168 8.59 -0.65 -3.48
C ARG A 168 7.93 0.57 -2.86
N PHE A 169 7.43 0.42 -1.64
CA PHE A 169 6.78 1.49 -0.88
C PHE A 169 7.78 2.22 -0.01
N PHE A 170 7.55 3.52 0.15
CA PHE A 170 8.32 4.37 1.05
C PHE A 170 7.38 5.03 2.06
N SER A 171 7.82 5.07 3.30
CA SER A 171 7.09 5.68 4.40
C SER A 171 8.08 6.19 5.43
N MET A 172 7.84 7.38 5.96
CA MET A 172 8.70 8.00 6.97
C MET A 172 10.18 8.10 6.52
N GLY A 173 10.41 8.40 5.22
CA GLY A 173 11.72 8.59 4.63
C GLY A 173 12.54 7.31 4.40
N LYS A 174 11.92 6.12 4.51
CA LYS A 174 12.60 4.83 4.32
C LYS A 174 11.80 3.89 3.42
N ALA A 175 12.51 2.98 2.75
CA ALA A 175 11.90 1.88 2.03
C ALA A 175 11.23 0.91 3.01
N HIS A 176 9.99 0.53 2.71
CA HIS A 176 9.20 -0.38 3.53
C HIS A 176 9.68 -1.82 3.32
N HIS A 177 9.72 -2.60 4.40
CA HIS A 177 10.17 -4.00 4.36
C HIS A 177 9.28 -4.90 3.45
N ALA A 178 7.99 -4.65 3.48
CA ALA A 178 6.99 -5.34 2.66
C ALA A 178 6.09 -4.31 1.96
N ILE A 179 4.78 -4.52 1.96
CA ILE A 179 3.79 -3.57 1.45
C ILE A 179 2.76 -3.25 2.54
N PRO A 180 2.46 -1.97 2.82
CA PRO A 180 1.36 -1.62 3.72
C PRO A 180 0.02 -2.05 3.11
N ALA A 181 -0.87 -2.63 3.92
CA ALA A 181 -2.17 -3.11 3.46
C ALA A 181 -2.97 -2.06 2.67
N THR A 182 -3.09 -0.85 3.24
CA THR A 182 -3.80 0.27 2.59
C THR A 182 -3.09 0.76 1.32
N GLY A 183 -1.75 0.64 1.26
CA GLY A 183 -0.97 0.93 0.05
C GLY A 183 -1.19 -0.13 -1.03
N ALA A 184 -1.32 -1.40 -0.65
CA ALA A 184 -1.67 -2.47 -1.58
C ALA A 184 -3.06 -2.27 -2.19
N ILE A 185 -4.04 -1.82 -1.38
CA ILE A 185 -5.38 -1.46 -1.86
C ILE A 185 -5.29 -0.31 -2.87
N ALA A 186 -4.53 0.76 -2.58
CA ALA A 186 -4.34 1.87 -3.50
C ALA A 186 -3.69 1.41 -4.82
N LEU A 187 -2.67 0.54 -4.75
CA LEU A 187 -2.00 0.01 -5.93
C LEU A 187 -2.95 -0.85 -6.78
N ALA A 188 -3.69 -1.77 -6.15
CA ALA A 188 -4.66 -2.60 -6.86
C ALA A 188 -5.78 -1.76 -7.48
N THR A 189 -6.29 -0.76 -6.76
CA THR A 189 -7.22 0.22 -7.34
C THR A 189 -6.61 0.85 -8.59
N GLY A 190 -5.35 1.28 -8.51
CA GLY A 190 -4.65 1.89 -9.63
C GLY A 190 -4.52 0.98 -10.85
N THR A 191 -4.29 -0.32 -10.67
CA THR A 191 -4.21 -1.26 -11.81
C THR A 191 -5.54 -1.38 -12.56
N CYS A 192 -6.67 -1.12 -11.90
CA CYS A 192 -8.01 -1.13 -12.48
C CYS A 192 -8.42 0.21 -13.14
N LEU A 193 -7.78 1.31 -12.77
CA LEU A 193 -8.12 2.65 -13.28
C LEU A 193 -7.38 2.94 -14.58
N ALA A 194 -8.10 2.95 -15.70
CA ALA A 194 -7.52 3.15 -17.02
C ALA A 194 -6.64 4.40 -17.13
N GLY A 195 -5.47 4.23 -17.72
CA GLY A 195 -4.50 5.31 -17.98
C GLY A 195 -3.62 5.71 -16.80
N THR A 196 -3.82 5.17 -15.60
CA THR A 196 -2.88 5.41 -14.49
C THR A 196 -1.56 4.66 -14.70
N ILE A 197 -0.46 5.13 -14.08
CA ILE A 197 0.84 4.45 -14.15
C ILE A 197 0.74 2.98 -13.71
N PRO A 198 0.09 2.63 -12.59
CA PRO A 198 -0.13 1.23 -12.25
C PRO A 198 -0.87 0.42 -13.33
N ASN A 199 -1.92 0.99 -13.96
CA ASN A 199 -2.67 0.32 -15.02
C ASN A 199 -1.83 0.08 -16.28
N LEU A 200 -1.00 1.06 -16.67
CA LEU A 200 -0.14 0.97 -17.85
C LEU A 200 1.01 -0.05 -17.68
N LEU A 201 1.45 -0.27 -16.45
CA LEU A 201 2.57 -1.16 -16.12
C LEU A 201 2.13 -2.56 -15.71
N ALA A 202 0.92 -2.72 -15.20
CA ALA A 202 0.41 -4.02 -14.78
C ALA A 202 0.20 -4.97 -15.96
N SER A 203 0.55 -6.24 -15.79
CA SER A 203 0.04 -7.29 -16.66
C SER A 203 -1.47 -7.46 -16.40
N LYS A 204 -2.24 -7.58 -17.46
CA LYS A 204 -3.68 -7.76 -17.35
C LYS A 204 -3.99 -9.05 -16.59
N SER A 205 -4.86 -8.95 -15.60
CA SER A 205 -5.49 -10.10 -14.96
C SER A 205 -6.83 -10.38 -15.65
N THR A 206 -7.15 -11.63 -15.81
CA THR A 206 -8.49 -12.09 -16.23
C THR A 206 -9.45 -12.17 -15.03
N ASP A 207 -8.90 -12.13 -13.83
CA ASP A 207 -9.61 -12.30 -12.56
C ASP A 207 -9.65 -10.97 -11.78
N GLU A 208 -10.57 -10.88 -10.83
CA GLU A 208 -10.65 -9.75 -9.87
C GLU A 208 -9.45 -9.71 -8.91
N ASN A 209 -8.62 -10.76 -8.93
CA ASN A 209 -7.44 -10.87 -8.08
C ASN A 209 -6.23 -10.20 -8.72
N ILE A 210 -5.54 -9.40 -7.92
CA ILE A 210 -4.30 -8.73 -8.27
C ILE A 210 -3.18 -9.28 -7.38
N THR A 211 -2.13 -9.80 -7.98
CA THR A 211 -0.92 -10.23 -7.29
C THR A 211 0.15 -9.16 -7.40
N ILE A 212 0.48 -8.54 -6.28
CA ILE A 212 1.51 -7.50 -6.15
C ILE A 212 2.79 -8.13 -5.64
N ALA A 213 3.89 -7.89 -6.36
CA ALA A 213 5.22 -8.30 -5.93
C ALA A 213 5.92 -7.16 -5.17
N HIS A 214 6.38 -7.45 -3.97
CA HIS A 214 7.09 -6.51 -3.09
C HIS A 214 8.39 -7.14 -2.55
N ALA A 215 9.21 -6.39 -1.85
CA ALA A 215 10.53 -6.85 -1.44
C ALA A 215 10.54 -8.22 -0.71
N ALA A 216 9.55 -8.47 0.14
CA ALA A 216 9.48 -9.71 0.93
C ALA A 216 8.76 -10.88 0.21
N GLY A 217 8.13 -10.65 -0.95
CA GLY A 217 7.42 -11.70 -1.70
C GLY A 217 6.20 -11.19 -2.45
N LEU A 218 5.13 -11.98 -2.46
CA LEU A 218 3.88 -11.71 -3.16
C LEU A 218 2.75 -11.40 -2.17
N MET A 219 1.87 -10.50 -2.56
CA MET A 219 0.60 -10.24 -1.87
C MET A 219 -0.53 -10.30 -2.89
N GLU A 220 -1.49 -11.16 -2.65
CA GLU A 220 -2.73 -11.26 -3.42
C GLU A 220 -3.86 -10.50 -2.71
N LEU A 221 -4.66 -9.81 -3.48
CA LEU A 221 -5.87 -9.14 -3.01
C LEU A 221 -6.91 -9.09 -4.13
N SER A 222 -8.19 -9.01 -3.74
CA SER A 222 -9.28 -8.79 -4.68
C SER A 222 -9.74 -7.35 -4.61
N ILE A 223 -10.14 -6.81 -5.75
CA ILE A 223 -10.70 -5.46 -5.81
C ILE A 223 -11.85 -5.41 -6.81
N SER A 224 -12.96 -4.78 -6.41
CA SER A 224 -14.12 -4.56 -7.25
C SER A 224 -14.24 -3.08 -7.61
N VAL A 225 -14.14 -2.77 -8.90
CA VAL A 225 -14.25 -1.40 -9.43
C VAL A 225 -15.33 -1.38 -10.52
N SER A 226 -16.24 -0.40 -10.47
CA SER A 226 -17.25 -0.20 -11.52
C SER A 226 -16.69 0.56 -12.72
N ASP A 227 -17.44 0.51 -13.84
CA ASP A 227 -17.16 1.30 -15.05
C ASP A 227 -17.17 2.82 -14.79
N GLU A 228 -17.88 3.28 -13.75
CA GLU A 228 -17.89 4.68 -13.31
C GLU A 228 -16.71 5.04 -12.38
N LEU A 229 -15.68 4.20 -12.30
CA LEU A 229 -14.51 4.36 -11.42
C LEU A 229 -14.88 4.40 -9.93
N LYS A 230 -16.00 3.78 -9.54
CA LYS A 230 -16.36 3.58 -8.14
C LYS A 230 -15.73 2.30 -7.63
N VAL A 231 -14.94 2.40 -6.57
CA VAL A 231 -14.35 1.26 -5.89
C VAL A 231 -15.36 0.77 -4.85
N PHE A 232 -15.90 -0.44 -5.02
CA PHE A 232 -16.89 -1.00 -4.12
C PHE A 232 -16.28 -1.64 -2.90
N ASP A 233 -15.31 -2.51 -3.11
CA ASP A 233 -14.60 -3.16 -2.02
C ASP A 233 -13.17 -3.54 -2.40
N ALA A 234 -12.36 -3.81 -1.38
CA ALA A 234 -11.04 -4.39 -1.50
C ALA A 234 -10.85 -5.43 -0.40
N LYS A 235 -10.59 -6.67 -0.76
CA LYS A 235 -10.39 -7.78 0.18
C LYS A 235 -8.92 -8.16 0.24
N ILE A 236 -8.37 -8.15 1.46
CA ILE A 236 -7.02 -8.62 1.78
C ILE A 236 -7.08 -9.75 2.80
N HIS A 237 -6.03 -10.56 2.86
CA HIS A 237 -5.92 -11.65 3.82
C HIS A 237 -4.83 -11.38 4.84
N ARG A 238 -5.08 -11.81 6.09
CA ARG A 238 -4.18 -11.67 7.23
C ARG A 238 -4.17 -12.95 8.06
N THR A 239 -3.21 -13.03 8.97
CA THR A 239 -3.16 -14.02 10.04
C THR A 239 -3.03 -13.30 11.37
N ALA A 240 -3.50 -13.93 12.44
CA ALA A 240 -3.30 -13.45 13.81
C ALA A 240 -3.03 -14.65 14.73
N ARG A 241 -2.19 -14.42 15.73
CA ARG A 241 -1.92 -15.40 16.78
C ARG A 241 -1.73 -14.69 18.12
N THR A 242 -2.11 -15.33 19.20
CA THR A 242 -1.80 -14.83 20.54
C THR A 242 -0.31 -14.95 20.79
N LEU A 243 0.35 -13.84 21.09
CA LEU A 243 1.77 -13.82 21.46
C LEU A 243 1.97 -13.83 22.96
N MET A 244 1.07 -13.20 23.72
CA MET A 244 1.18 -13.09 25.16
C MET A 244 -0.21 -12.86 25.78
N ARG A 245 -0.42 -13.37 26.98
CA ARG A 245 -1.55 -13.00 27.88
C ARG A 245 -0.95 -12.52 29.20
N GLY A 246 -1.46 -11.42 29.74
CA GLY A 246 -0.97 -10.87 30.99
C GLY A 246 -1.80 -9.66 31.42
N GLU A 247 -1.51 -9.15 32.63
CA GLU A 247 -2.11 -7.98 33.21
C GLU A 247 -1.13 -6.80 33.16
N VAL A 248 -1.65 -5.60 32.89
CA VAL A 248 -0.89 -4.35 32.97
C VAL A 248 -1.37 -3.57 34.18
N LEU A 249 -0.46 -3.33 35.13
CA LEU A 249 -0.74 -2.50 36.28
C LEU A 249 -0.65 -1.04 35.88
N ALA A 250 -1.80 -0.37 35.72
CA ALA A 250 -1.87 1.05 35.42
C ALA A 250 -2.23 1.85 36.69
N ARG A 251 -1.51 2.95 36.90
CA ARG A 251 -1.88 3.90 37.95
C ARG A 251 -3.12 4.68 37.51
N LEU A 252 -4.27 4.42 38.12
CA LEU A 252 -5.44 5.25 37.91
C LEU A 252 -5.18 6.64 38.52
N LYS A 253 -5.25 7.69 37.71
CA LYS A 253 -5.44 9.04 38.23
C LYS A 253 -6.86 9.12 38.78
N ILE A 254 -7.02 9.07 40.11
CA ILE A 254 -8.27 9.44 40.74
C ILE A 254 -8.36 10.97 40.54
N THR A 255 -9.17 11.41 39.61
CA THR A 255 -9.63 12.80 39.59
C THR A 255 -10.57 12.94 40.76
N SER A 256 -10.06 13.53 41.87
CA SER A 256 -10.93 14.04 42.95
C SER A 256 -11.89 15.03 42.29
N GLY A 257 -13.20 14.72 42.36
CA GLY A 257 -14.28 15.60 41.95
C GLY A 257 -14.33 16.91 42.78
#